data_4eb1685fee40c3b03ccce9e3dcba95f9
#
_entry.id   4eb1685fee40c3b03ccce9e3dcba95f9
#
_cell.length_a   1.000
_cell.length_b   1.000
_cell.length_c   1.000
_cell.angle_alpha   90.00
_cell.angle_beta   90.00
_cell.angle_gamma   90.00
#
_symmetry.space_group_name_H-M   'P 1'
#
loop_
_entity.id
_entity.type
_entity.pdbx_description
1 polymer ?
#
loop_
_entity_poly.entity_id
_entity_poly.type
_entity_poly.pdbx_seq_one_letter_code
_entity_poly.pdbx_strand_id
1 'polypeptide(L)'
;MPRAIAPGEVGRVGGLGPGHVLDALAQVEQGMVFDLDAGRFVGMPQWQGHPTFLLTSFRTPQGSRYDGDIELLAPQGNAVDFRLHTELMVTGMHIGTHIDALNHAACGSDGDRFFGGYGPSDVGDFGPQRADAASIPPIIVRAAVLDMAAVRGTEQLPPGTAITTADLQRAESTQGAVPEGGAVLLRTGLMRTWPDPARFAAAAGAGIDTSAARWLADERGVVLVGSDTPTVEQVPSADASNPHPVHDLLLRQLGIHLLENLWLEDIVAAQHRTATLICLPLKVEGATASMVRPIAVV
;
A
#
# COMPACT_ATOMS: atom_id res chain seq x y z
N MET A 1 23.66 13.57 3.14
CA MET A 1 23.19 13.36 1.76
C MET A 1 22.27 12.15 1.78
N PRO A 2 21.19 12.10 0.96
CA PRO A 2 20.37 10.90 0.85
C PRO A 2 21.24 9.70 0.49
N ARG A 3 20.93 8.54 1.05
CA ARG A 3 21.62 7.27 0.77
C ARG A 3 21.54 6.93 -0.73
N ALA A 4 22.62 6.42 -1.31
CA ALA A 4 22.58 5.85 -2.64
C ALA A 4 21.83 4.51 -2.61
N ILE A 5 20.83 4.34 -3.47
CA ILE A 5 20.00 3.14 -3.59
C ILE A 5 20.62 2.25 -4.66
N ALA A 6 20.93 1.00 -4.30
CA ALA A 6 21.43 0.03 -5.26
C ALA A 6 20.28 -0.58 -6.10
N PRO A 7 20.52 -0.92 -7.38
CA PRO A 7 19.46 -1.51 -8.22
C PRO A 7 18.79 -2.75 -7.61
N GLY A 8 19.53 -3.58 -6.87
CA GLY A 8 19.02 -4.77 -6.20
C GLY A 8 18.12 -4.50 -4.98
N GLU A 9 17.95 -3.25 -4.56
CA GLU A 9 17.09 -2.86 -3.44
C GLU A 9 15.65 -2.52 -3.86
N VAL A 10 15.41 -2.31 -5.16
CA VAL A 10 14.18 -1.70 -5.70
C VAL A 10 13.12 -2.73 -6.06
N GLY A 11 13.50 -3.99 -6.22
CA GLY A 11 12.60 -5.05 -6.67
C GLY A 11 12.15 -4.87 -8.12
N ARG A 12 11.00 -5.48 -8.47
CA ARG A 12 10.50 -5.49 -9.86
C ARG A 12 10.11 -4.10 -10.38
N VAL A 13 9.67 -3.20 -9.52
CA VAL A 13 9.35 -1.81 -9.92
C VAL A 13 10.58 -1.07 -10.46
N GLY A 14 11.79 -1.49 -10.12
CA GLY A 14 13.03 -0.97 -10.71
C GLY A 14 13.20 -1.23 -12.20
N GLY A 15 12.43 -2.18 -12.76
CA GLY A 15 12.37 -2.44 -14.20
C GLY A 15 11.47 -1.48 -14.99
N LEU A 16 10.67 -0.65 -14.29
CA LEU A 16 9.79 0.33 -14.94
C LEU A 16 10.61 1.46 -15.55
N GLY A 17 10.72 1.46 -16.87
CA GLY A 17 11.39 2.53 -17.63
C GLY A 17 10.40 3.52 -18.26
N PRO A 18 10.93 4.54 -18.98
CA PRO A 18 10.09 5.57 -19.62
C PRO A 18 8.97 5.03 -20.51
N GLY A 19 9.21 3.90 -21.22
CA GLY A 19 8.21 3.26 -22.06
C GLY A 19 6.98 2.81 -21.26
N HIS A 20 7.16 2.21 -20.11
CA HIS A 20 6.04 1.78 -19.24
C HIS A 20 5.19 2.95 -18.77
N VAL A 21 5.82 4.09 -18.47
CA VAL A 21 5.12 5.32 -18.08
C VAL A 21 4.30 5.87 -19.26
N LEU A 22 4.89 5.93 -20.45
CA LEU A 22 4.18 6.40 -21.64
C LEU A 22 3.02 5.47 -22.01
N ASP A 23 3.21 4.15 -21.94
CA ASP A 23 2.16 3.17 -22.21
C ASP A 23 1.02 3.27 -21.17
N ALA A 24 1.36 3.51 -19.90
CA ALA A 24 0.37 3.73 -18.88
C ALA A 24 -0.45 5.01 -19.14
N LEU A 25 0.21 6.12 -19.45
CA LEU A 25 -0.46 7.38 -19.73
C LEU A 25 -1.27 7.36 -21.02
N ALA A 26 -0.84 6.60 -22.02
CA ALA A 26 -1.53 6.49 -23.31
C ALA A 26 -2.90 5.77 -23.22
N GLN A 27 -3.15 5.00 -22.14
CA GLN A 27 -4.45 4.35 -21.95
C GLN A 27 -5.50 5.26 -21.27
N VAL A 28 -5.12 6.45 -20.82
CA VAL A 28 -6.04 7.41 -20.22
C VAL A 28 -6.91 8.04 -21.32
N GLU A 29 -8.23 7.78 -21.27
CA GLU A 29 -9.18 8.24 -22.31
C GLU A 29 -10.13 9.31 -21.78
N GLN A 30 -10.51 9.24 -20.50
CA GLN A 30 -11.56 10.08 -19.92
C GLN A 30 -11.01 11.16 -19.00
N GLY A 31 -9.81 11.00 -18.49
CA GLY A 31 -9.21 11.91 -17.52
C GLY A 31 -9.92 11.90 -16.15
N MET A 32 -10.72 10.88 -15.86
CA MET A 32 -11.32 10.69 -14.54
C MET A 32 -10.28 10.18 -13.56
N VAL A 33 -10.31 10.74 -12.35
CA VAL A 33 -9.37 10.37 -11.27
C VAL A 33 -10.14 9.75 -10.12
N PHE A 34 -9.74 8.56 -9.72
CA PHE A 34 -10.23 7.86 -8.55
C PHE A 34 -9.18 7.91 -7.44
N ASP A 35 -9.59 8.39 -6.27
CA ASP A 35 -8.77 8.37 -5.05
C ASP A 35 -8.82 6.96 -4.46
N LEU A 36 -7.68 6.32 -4.32
CA LEU A 36 -7.61 4.96 -3.79
C LEU A 36 -7.16 4.93 -2.32
N ASP A 37 -7.07 6.08 -1.65
CA ASP A 37 -6.73 6.16 -0.24
C ASP A 37 -8.00 6.05 0.64
N ALA A 38 -7.98 5.14 1.61
CA ALA A 38 -9.07 4.97 2.59
C ALA A 38 -9.16 6.11 3.62
N GLY A 39 -8.19 7.01 3.63
CA GLY A 39 -8.06 8.08 4.62
C GLY A 39 -7.53 7.58 5.97
N ARG A 40 -7.10 8.55 6.81
CA ARG A 40 -6.57 8.28 8.15
C ARG A 40 -7.24 9.17 9.18
N PHE A 41 -7.64 8.59 10.31
CA PHE A 41 -8.30 9.29 11.41
C PHE A 41 -8.06 8.55 12.74
N VAL A 42 -8.17 9.29 13.84
CA VAL A 42 -8.05 8.70 15.19
C VAL A 42 -9.16 7.67 15.41
N GLY A 43 -8.78 6.46 15.80
CA GLY A 43 -9.70 5.33 16.00
C GLY A 43 -9.99 4.53 14.72
N MET A 44 -9.28 4.75 13.61
CA MET A 44 -9.41 3.97 12.38
C MET A 44 -9.08 2.49 12.59
N PRO A 45 -9.57 1.57 11.72
CA PRO A 45 -9.14 0.18 11.73
C PRO A 45 -7.63 0.05 11.59
N GLN A 46 -7.03 -0.80 12.42
CA GLN A 46 -5.60 -1.11 12.36
C GLN A 46 -5.33 -2.46 13.00
N TRP A 47 -4.24 -3.10 12.62
CA TRP A 47 -3.79 -4.31 13.28
C TRP A 47 -3.27 -3.97 14.69
N GLN A 48 -3.61 -4.84 15.67
CA GLN A 48 -3.28 -4.60 17.09
C GLN A 48 -1.78 -4.55 17.39
N GLY A 49 -0.95 -5.14 16.53
CA GLY A 49 0.51 -5.11 16.66
C GLY A 49 1.16 -3.80 16.21
N HIS A 50 0.42 -2.91 15.54
CA HIS A 50 0.96 -1.63 15.09
C HIS A 50 0.72 -0.51 16.12
N PRO A 51 1.62 0.50 16.18
CA PRO A 51 1.40 1.69 16.98
C PRO A 51 0.11 2.40 16.58
N THR A 52 -0.65 2.84 17.58
CA THR A 52 -1.92 3.56 17.35
C THR A 52 -1.68 4.87 16.60
N PHE A 53 -2.54 5.14 15.59
CA PHE A 53 -2.55 6.43 14.91
C PHE A 53 -2.99 7.54 15.89
N LEU A 54 -2.13 8.53 16.08
CA LEU A 54 -2.37 9.69 16.92
C LEU A 54 -2.19 10.97 16.09
N LEU A 55 -3.15 11.88 16.23
CA LEU A 55 -3.08 13.22 15.69
C LEU A 55 -3.50 14.18 16.81
N THR A 56 -2.68 15.16 17.10
CA THR A 56 -2.95 16.18 18.11
C THR A 56 -2.52 17.55 17.65
N SER A 57 -3.23 18.60 18.06
CA SER A 57 -2.77 19.96 17.84
C SER A 57 -1.49 20.22 18.62
N PHE A 58 -0.46 20.64 17.94
CA PHE A 58 0.81 21.07 18.54
C PHE A 58 0.75 22.57 18.82
N ARG A 59 0.25 23.36 17.87
CA ARG A 59 0.07 24.80 18.00
C ARG A 59 -1.33 25.18 17.53
N THR A 60 -2.02 26.02 18.29
CA THR A 60 -3.31 26.58 17.91
C THR A 60 -3.22 28.10 17.80
N PRO A 61 -4.08 28.78 17.02
CA PRO A 61 -4.11 30.25 16.97
C PRO A 61 -4.29 30.91 18.35
N GLN A 62 -5.10 30.32 19.22
CA GLN A 62 -5.31 30.81 20.56
C GLN A 62 -4.07 30.66 21.47
N GLY A 63 -3.44 29.47 21.44
CA GLY A 63 -2.19 29.21 22.17
C GLY A 63 -1.07 30.14 21.71
N SER A 64 -0.93 30.32 20.38
CA SER A 64 0.05 31.21 19.76
C SER A 64 -0.12 32.67 20.20
N ARG A 65 -1.36 33.15 20.41
CA ARG A 65 -1.59 34.48 20.99
C ARG A 65 -1.16 34.55 22.45
N TYR A 66 -1.45 33.50 23.22
CA TYR A 66 -1.09 33.41 24.60
C TYR A 66 0.43 33.39 24.81
N ASP A 67 1.13 32.62 24.01
CA ASP A 67 2.60 32.44 24.09
C ASP A 67 3.38 33.60 23.44
N GLY A 68 2.76 34.38 22.56
CA GLY A 68 3.40 35.48 21.82
C GLY A 68 4.49 35.01 20.85
N ASP A 69 4.43 33.79 20.39
CA ASP A 69 5.49 33.17 19.57
C ASP A 69 5.64 33.77 18.16
N ILE A 70 4.54 34.21 17.55
CA ILE A 70 4.59 34.88 16.25
C ILE A 70 5.25 36.25 16.35
N GLU A 71 5.02 36.99 17.42
CA GLU A 71 5.64 38.28 17.67
C GLU A 71 7.18 38.15 17.81
N LEU A 72 7.65 37.03 18.37
CA LEU A 72 9.10 36.74 18.44
C LEU A 72 9.70 36.47 17.07
N LEU A 73 8.93 35.84 16.17
CA LEU A 73 9.38 35.46 14.81
C LEU A 73 9.15 36.57 13.78
N ALA A 74 8.30 37.54 14.07
CA ALA A 74 7.91 38.63 13.18
C ALA A 74 8.17 40.02 13.83
N PRO A 75 9.46 40.39 14.02
CA PRO A 75 9.81 41.65 14.68
C PRO A 75 9.34 42.91 13.90
N GLN A 76 9.00 42.75 12.61
CA GLN A 76 8.38 43.81 11.79
C GLN A 76 6.90 44.10 12.18
N GLY A 77 6.33 43.29 13.05
CA GLY A 77 4.97 43.43 13.52
C GLY A 77 4.01 42.43 12.83
N ASN A 78 2.80 42.35 13.39
CA ASN A 78 1.73 41.44 12.95
C ASN A 78 0.36 42.15 13.00
N ALA A 79 0.22 43.18 12.19
CA ALA A 79 -0.98 44.04 12.18
C ALA A 79 -2.27 43.31 11.78
N VAL A 80 -2.15 42.17 11.09
CA VAL A 80 -3.30 41.35 10.66
C VAL A 80 -3.62 40.21 11.63
N ASP A 81 -2.90 40.13 12.76
CA ASP A 81 -3.04 39.06 13.76
C ASP A 81 -2.90 37.65 13.17
N PHE A 82 -1.91 37.47 12.24
CA PHE A 82 -1.62 36.19 11.61
C PHE A 82 -1.23 35.13 12.66
N ARG A 83 -1.81 33.94 12.55
CA ARG A 83 -1.55 32.80 13.44
C ARG A 83 -1.49 31.51 12.63
N LEU A 84 -0.78 30.52 13.17
CA LEU A 84 -0.64 29.18 12.59
C LEU A 84 -1.35 28.14 13.44
N HIS A 85 -1.88 27.13 12.75
CA HIS A 85 -2.31 25.88 13.36
C HIS A 85 -1.40 24.77 12.82
N THR A 86 -0.77 24.00 13.72
CA THR A 86 0.09 22.88 13.38
C THR A 86 -0.23 21.68 14.24
N GLU A 87 0.02 20.50 13.70
CA GLU A 87 -0.28 19.21 14.30
C GLU A 87 0.99 18.38 14.50
N LEU A 88 0.92 17.45 15.44
CA LEU A 88 1.84 16.33 15.58
C LEU A 88 1.10 15.06 15.22
N MET A 89 1.63 14.31 14.27
CA MET A 89 1.18 12.98 13.91
C MET A 89 2.20 11.95 14.39
N VAL A 90 1.74 10.94 15.13
CA VAL A 90 2.52 9.77 15.53
C VAL A 90 1.78 8.53 15.07
N THR A 91 2.47 7.67 14.31
CA THR A 91 1.82 6.51 13.70
C THR A 91 2.83 5.43 13.30
N GLY A 92 2.36 4.19 13.11
CA GLY A 92 3.07 3.17 12.35
C GLY A 92 3.06 3.49 10.85
N MET A 93 3.98 2.90 10.10
CA MET A 93 4.04 3.09 8.64
C MET A 93 3.04 2.19 7.89
N HIS A 94 2.62 1.06 8.49
CA HIS A 94 1.64 0.10 7.96
C HIS A 94 0.23 0.42 8.46
N ILE A 95 -0.27 1.62 8.16
CA ILE A 95 -1.59 2.05 8.65
C ILE A 95 -2.39 2.78 7.56
N GLY A 96 -3.69 2.43 7.44
CA GLY A 96 -4.50 2.87 6.31
C GLY A 96 -3.90 2.38 4.99
N THR A 97 -4.14 3.11 3.92
CA THR A 97 -3.55 2.78 2.61
C THR A 97 -2.04 2.99 2.63
N HIS A 98 -1.29 1.93 2.37
CA HIS A 98 0.18 1.95 2.39
C HIS A 98 0.77 0.97 1.39
N ILE A 99 2.05 1.14 1.10
CA ILE A 99 2.85 0.23 0.29
C ILE A 99 3.97 -0.37 1.14
N ASP A 100 4.15 -1.68 1.07
CA ASP A 100 5.23 -2.37 1.77
C ASP A 100 6.55 -2.24 1.04
N ALA A 101 7.59 -1.93 1.80
CA ALA A 101 8.95 -2.04 1.36
C ALA A 101 9.43 -3.50 1.40
N LEU A 102 10.43 -3.83 0.59
CA LEU A 102 10.90 -5.22 0.45
C LEU A 102 11.61 -5.75 1.70
N ASN A 103 11.95 -4.87 2.62
CA ASN A 103 12.52 -5.19 3.93
C ASN A 103 11.45 -5.34 5.03
N HIS A 104 10.14 -5.41 4.65
CA HIS A 104 9.08 -5.65 5.62
C HIS A 104 9.02 -7.12 6.06
N ALA A 105 9.20 -8.06 5.13
CA ALA A 105 9.11 -9.49 5.40
C ALA A 105 10.49 -10.13 5.52
N ALA A 106 10.70 -10.93 6.57
CA ALA A 106 11.89 -11.74 6.79
C ALA A 106 11.52 -13.18 7.12
N CYS A 107 12.34 -14.13 6.67
CA CYS A 107 12.22 -15.54 7.02
C CYS A 107 13.60 -16.13 7.29
N GLY A 108 13.66 -17.14 8.16
CA GLY A 108 14.87 -17.91 8.47
C GLY A 108 14.94 -18.28 9.93
N SER A 109 15.03 -19.58 10.23
CA SER A 109 15.21 -20.10 11.58
C SER A 109 16.63 -19.95 12.09
N ASP A 110 17.59 -19.73 11.19
CA ASP A 110 19.03 -19.56 11.44
C ASP A 110 19.52 -18.11 11.31
N GLY A 111 18.58 -17.18 11.19
CA GLY A 111 18.81 -15.74 11.02
C GLY A 111 17.89 -15.14 9.94
N ASP A 112 17.38 -13.97 10.22
CA ASP A 112 16.46 -13.27 9.32
C ASP A 112 17.10 -13.01 7.95
N ARG A 113 16.35 -13.29 6.89
CA ARG A 113 16.72 -13.00 5.51
C ARG A 113 15.62 -12.20 4.85
N PHE A 114 15.98 -11.04 4.35
CA PHE A 114 15.12 -10.12 3.61
C PHE A 114 15.36 -10.26 2.11
N PHE A 115 14.58 -9.54 1.33
CA PHE A 115 14.80 -9.44 -0.11
C PHE A 115 16.25 -9.02 -0.44
N GLY A 116 16.83 -9.60 -1.50
CA GLY A 116 18.21 -9.32 -1.90
C GLY A 116 19.28 -9.99 -1.04
N GLY A 117 18.88 -10.86 -0.09
CA GLY A 117 19.81 -11.60 0.79
C GLY A 117 20.31 -10.76 1.96
N TYR A 118 19.74 -9.59 2.21
CA TYR A 118 20.02 -8.77 3.38
C TYR A 118 19.63 -9.50 4.66
N GLY A 119 20.33 -9.17 5.75
CA GLY A 119 20.15 -9.86 7.03
C GLY A 119 20.16 -8.89 8.23
N PRO A 120 20.25 -9.40 9.46
CA PRO A 120 20.19 -8.59 10.69
C PRO A 120 21.25 -7.48 10.75
N SER A 121 22.41 -7.67 10.12
CA SER A 121 23.47 -6.64 10.04
C SER A 121 23.07 -5.42 9.20
N ASP A 122 22.02 -5.54 8.36
CA ASP A 122 21.51 -4.45 7.54
C ASP A 122 20.35 -3.70 8.24
N VAL A 123 20.07 -4.04 9.50
CA VAL A 123 19.09 -3.34 10.35
C VAL A 123 19.84 -2.58 11.43
N GLY A 124 19.71 -1.26 11.42
CA GLY A 124 20.32 -0.37 12.41
C GLY A 124 19.31 0.15 13.42
N ASP A 125 19.75 1.05 14.30
CA ASP A 125 18.92 1.67 15.37
C ASP A 125 17.70 2.42 14.83
N PHE A 126 17.76 2.87 13.59
CA PHE A 126 16.68 3.62 12.92
C PHE A 126 15.96 2.80 11.85
N GLY A 127 16.01 1.47 11.92
CA GLY A 127 15.36 0.55 10.99
C GLY A 127 16.28 0.01 9.90
N PRO A 128 15.71 -0.60 8.84
CA PRO A 128 16.48 -1.21 7.76
C PRO A 128 17.31 -0.17 6.99
N GLN A 129 18.55 -0.56 6.67
CA GLN A 129 19.48 0.27 5.90
C GLN A 129 19.44 -0.06 4.39
N ARG A 130 18.67 -1.09 4.00
CA ARG A 130 18.55 -1.60 2.66
C ARG A 130 17.11 -1.95 2.33
N ALA A 131 16.69 -1.76 1.09
CA ALA A 131 15.37 -2.10 0.57
C ALA A 131 14.21 -1.52 1.41
N ASP A 132 14.43 -0.38 2.03
CA ASP A 132 13.48 0.38 2.85
C ASP A 132 12.51 1.22 1.98
N ALA A 133 11.57 1.93 2.59
CA ALA A 133 10.60 2.75 1.87
C ALA A 133 11.24 3.83 1.00
N ALA A 134 12.42 4.35 1.39
CA ALA A 134 13.16 5.32 0.58
C ALA A 134 13.68 4.73 -0.74
N SER A 135 13.79 3.40 -0.84
CA SER A 135 14.22 2.72 -2.06
C SER A 135 13.10 2.55 -3.10
N ILE A 136 11.84 2.71 -2.71
CA ILE A 136 10.70 2.55 -3.63
C ILE A 136 10.62 3.80 -4.53
N PRO A 137 10.74 3.65 -5.87
CA PRO A 137 10.64 4.80 -6.77
C PRO A 137 9.18 5.26 -6.93
N PRO A 138 8.93 6.43 -7.53
CA PRO A 138 7.61 6.77 -8.07
C PRO A 138 7.12 5.67 -9.02
N ILE A 139 5.87 5.21 -8.81
CA ILE A 139 5.26 4.15 -9.61
C ILE A 139 4.18 4.76 -10.48
N ILE A 140 4.32 4.66 -11.80
CA ILE A 140 3.30 4.99 -12.80
C ILE A 140 3.22 3.80 -13.74
N VAL A 141 2.13 3.04 -13.68
CA VAL A 141 2.02 1.76 -14.35
C VAL A 141 0.57 1.45 -14.73
N ARG A 142 0.39 0.65 -15.80
CA ARG A 142 -0.92 0.08 -16.12
C ARG A 142 -1.38 -0.86 -15.02
N ALA A 143 -2.65 -0.77 -14.65
CA ALA A 143 -3.23 -1.63 -13.62
C ALA A 143 -4.55 -2.25 -14.09
N ALA A 144 -4.78 -3.53 -13.74
CA ALA A 144 -6.10 -4.12 -13.75
C ALA A 144 -6.78 -3.94 -12.40
N VAL A 145 -8.08 -3.67 -12.40
CA VAL A 145 -8.93 -3.61 -11.21
C VAL A 145 -9.90 -4.78 -11.28
N LEU A 146 -9.67 -5.81 -10.46
CA LEU A 146 -10.45 -7.04 -10.45
C LEU A 146 -11.38 -7.09 -9.23
N ASP A 147 -12.69 -7.12 -9.48
CA ASP A 147 -13.70 -7.30 -8.45
C ASP A 147 -13.87 -8.78 -8.13
N MET A 148 -13.12 -9.25 -7.13
CA MET A 148 -13.14 -10.65 -6.72
C MET A 148 -14.42 -11.03 -5.99
N ALA A 149 -15.09 -10.08 -5.35
CA ALA A 149 -16.40 -10.32 -4.76
C ALA A 149 -17.44 -10.61 -5.84
N ALA A 150 -17.46 -9.85 -6.93
CA ALA A 150 -18.35 -10.10 -8.08
C ALA A 150 -18.08 -11.46 -8.75
N VAL A 151 -16.83 -11.91 -8.84
CA VAL A 151 -16.47 -13.26 -9.36
C VAL A 151 -17.16 -14.37 -8.55
N ARG A 152 -17.38 -14.17 -7.27
CA ARG A 152 -18.07 -15.09 -6.35
C ARG A 152 -19.56 -14.79 -6.19
N GLY A 153 -20.11 -13.80 -6.93
CA GLY A 153 -21.52 -13.43 -6.87
C GLY A 153 -21.95 -12.80 -5.55
N THR A 154 -21.04 -12.10 -4.87
CA THR A 154 -21.28 -11.45 -3.58
C THR A 154 -20.80 -9.99 -3.62
N GLU A 155 -21.29 -9.17 -2.69
CA GLU A 155 -20.82 -7.79 -2.54
C GLU A 155 -19.51 -7.69 -1.75
N GLN A 156 -19.26 -8.68 -0.89
CA GLN A 156 -18.05 -8.79 -0.06
C GLN A 156 -17.70 -10.26 0.12
N LEU A 157 -16.44 -10.61 0.01
CA LEU A 157 -15.96 -11.96 0.29
C LEU A 157 -16.07 -12.28 1.78
N PRO A 158 -16.49 -13.51 2.14
CA PRO A 158 -16.47 -13.97 3.53
C PRO A 158 -15.05 -13.89 4.12
N PRO A 159 -14.92 -13.70 5.45
CA PRO A 159 -13.62 -13.72 6.13
C PRO A 159 -12.85 -15.01 5.83
N GLY A 160 -11.54 -14.89 5.64
CA GLY A 160 -10.65 -16.03 5.39
C GLY A 160 -10.81 -16.69 4.02
N THR A 161 -11.55 -16.10 3.09
CA THR A 161 -11.73 -16.64 1.73
C THR A 161 -10.40 -16.58 0.96
N ALA A 162 -9.95 -17.75 0.44
CA ALA A 162 -8.85 -17.82 -0.51
C ALA A 162 -9.30 -17.36 -1.90
N ILE A 163 -8.57 -16.43 -2.49
CA ILE A 163 -8.64 -16.10 -3.91
C ILE A 163 -7.59 -16.95 -4.61
N THR A 164 -8.05 -17.90 -5.43
CA THR A 164 -7.20 -18.87 -6.10
C THR A 164 -6.81 -18.41 -7.50
N THR A 165 -5.85 -19.10 -8.12
CA THR A 165 -5.52 -18.91 -9.55
C THR A 165 -6.75 -19.03 -10.45
N ALA A 166 -7.64 -19.99 -10.19
CA ALA A 166 -8.87 -20.17 -10.96
C ALA A 166 -9.83 -18.98 -10.83
N ASP A 167 -9.86 -18.32 -9.67
CA ASP A 167 -10.66 -17.11 -9.47
C ASP A 167 -10.08 -15.93 -10.27
N LEU A 168 -8.76 -15.78 -10.26
CA LEU A 168 -8.08 -14.72 -11.04
C LEU A 168 -8.29 -14.93 -12.55
N GLN A 169 -8.16 -16.16 -13.05
CA GLN A 169 -8.42 -16.48 -14.45
C GLN A 169 -9.89 -16.21 -14.84
N ARG A 170 -10.83 -16.52 -13.94
CA ARG A 170 -12.24 -16.17 -14.15
C ARG A 170 -12.46 -14.67 -14.15
N ALA A 171 -11.80 -13.93 -13.24
CA ALA A 171 -11.85 -12.47 -13.22
C ALA A 171 -11.34 -11.90 -14.54
N GLU A 172 -10.18 -12.33 -15.04
CA GLU A 172 -9.65 -11.89 -16.33
C GLU A 172 -10.60 -12.13 -17.48
N SER A 173 -11.24 -13.32 -17.53
CA SER A 173 -12.16 -13.66 -18.61
C SER A 173 -13.40 -12.81 -18.70
N THR A 174 -13.80 -12.16 -17.59
CA THR A 174 -15.03 -11.37 -17.48
C THR A 174 -14.80 -9.87 -17.27
N GLN A 175 -13.63 -9.49 -16.77
CA GLN A 175 -13.36 -8.12 -16.34
C GLN A 175 -12.15 -7.48 -17.05
N GLY A 176 -11.38 -8.26 -17.82
CA GLY A 176 -10.19 -7.81 -18.54
C GLY A 176 -8.89 -8.36 -17.96
N ALA A 177 -7.91 -8.50 -18.83
CA ALA A 177 -6.64 -9.11 -18.51
C ALA A 177 -5.76 -8.24 -17.60
N VAL A 178 -5.00 -8.88 -16.71
CA VAL A 178 -3.92 -8.22 -15.98
C VAL A 178 -2.82 -7.84 -16.97
N PRO A 179 -2.40 -6.56 -17.04
CA PRO A 179 -1.36 -6.14 -17.97
C PRO A 179 -0.02 -6.78 -17.61
N GLU A 180 0.65 -7.35 -18.60
CA GLU A 180 1.99 -7.91 -18.42
C GLU A 180 2.96 -6.83 -17.91
N GLY A 181 3.73 -7.14 -16.87
CA GLY A 181 4.63 -6.17 -16.23
C GLY A 181 3.92 -5.00 -15.53
N GLY A 182 2.60 -5.08 -15.38
CA GLY A 182 1.78 -4.07 -14.75
C GLY A 182 1.47 -4.31 -13.28
N ALA A 183 0.41 -3.69 -12.79
CA ALA A 183 -0.14 -3.91 -11.46
C ALA A 183 -1.50 -4.61 -11.51
N VAL A 184 -1.88 -5.28 -10.42
CA VAL A 184 -3.24 -5.78 -10.21
C VAL A 184 -3.77 -5.26 -8.89
N LEU A 185 -5.01 -4.75 -8.88
CA LEU A 185 -5.73 -4.25 -7.72
C LEU A 185 -6.96 -5.14 -7.48
N LEU A 186 -7.01 -5.79 -6.34
CA LEU A 186 -7.99 -6.80 -6.01
C LEU A 186 -9.02 -6.25 -5.01
N ARG A 187 -10.27 -6.17 -5.43
CA ARG A 187 -11.37 -5.73 -4.56
C ARG A 187 -12.07 -6.96 -3.97
N THR A 188 -12.04 -7.08 -2.65
CA THR A 188 -12.78 -8.09 -1.89
C THR A 188 -14.11 -7.57 -1.35
N GLY A 189 -14.27 -6.25 -1.29
CA GLY A 189 -15.40 -5.54 -0.68
C GLY A 189 -15.22 -5.27 0.82
N LEU A 190 -14.05 -5.56 1.40
CA LEU A 190 -13.78 -5.33 2.82
C LEU A 190 -13.94 -3.85 3.20
N MET A 191 -13.54 -2.93 2.33
CA MET A 191 -13.63 -1.48 2.58
C MET A 191 -15.05 -0.97 2.79
N ARG A 192 -16.08 -1.71 2.44
CA ARG A 192 -17.48 -1.40 2.80
C ARG A 192 -17.73 -1.39 4.32
N THR A 193 -16.83 -1.99 5.10
CA THR A 193 -16.86 -1.96 6.57
C THR A 193 -16.06 -0.81 7.17
N TRP A 194 -15.24 -0.14 6.38
CA TRP A 194 -14.55 1.06 6.78
C TRP A 194 -15.55 2.22 6.99
N PRO A 195 -15.49 3.02 8.08
CA PRO A 195 -14.41 3.14 9.04
C PRO A 195 -14.64 2.44 10.39
N ASP A 196 -15.50 1.43 10.49
CA ASP A 196 -15.83 0.74 11.74
C ASP A 196 -14.77 -0.33 12.08
N PRO A 197 -13.91 -0.15 13.11
CA PRO A 197 -12.82 -1.08 13.40
C PRO A 197 -13.30 -2.50 13.77
N ALA A 198 -14.44 -2.61 14.47
CA ALA A 198 -14.95 -3.92 14.87
C ALA A 198 -15.51 -4.71 13.69
N ARG A 199 -16.26 -4.04 12.80
CA ARG A 199 -16.77 -4.65 11.56
C ARG A 199 -15.63 -5.01 10.61
N PHE A 200 -14.65 -4.11 10.46
CA PHE A 200 -13.48 -4.35 9.62
C PHE A 200 -12.69 -5.57 10.09
N ALA A 201 -12.38 -5.64 11.39
CA ALA A 201 -11.63 -6.78 11.96
C ALA A 201 -12.41 -8.10 11.83
N ALA A 202 -13.73 -8.08 12.03
CA ALA A 202 -14.57 -9.27 11.91
C ALA A 202 -14.72 -9.78 10.46
N ALA A 203 -14.55 -8.90 9.47
CA ALA A 203 -14.74 -9.20 8.05
C ALA A 203 -13.42 -9.45 7.30
N ALA A 204 -12.27 -9.18 7.91
CA ALA A 204 -10.95 -9.30 7.30
C ALA A 204 -10.53 -10.76 7.05
N GLY A 205 -9.45 -10.94 6.28
CA GLY A 205 -8.79 -12.22 6.04
C GLY A 205 -9.04 -12.84 4.67
N ALA A 206 -9.90 -12.27 3.84
CA ALA A 206 -9.97 -12.68 2.42
C ALA A 206 -8.73 -12.15 1.68
N GLY A 207 -8.17 -12.96 0.77
CA GLY A 207 -7.00 -12.56 -0.02
C GLY A 207 -6.48 -13.68 -0.89
N ILE A 208 -5.44 -13.42 -1.67
CA ILE A 208 -4.85 -14.42 -2.57
C ILE A 208 -4.13 -15.52 -1.78
N ASP A 209 -4.19 -16.74 -2.31
CA ASP A 209 -3.32 -17.84 -1.86
C ASP A 209 -1.95 -17.80 -2.57
N THR A 210 -1.03 -18.66 -2.13
CA THR A 210 0.32 -18.73 -2.70
C THR A 210 0.30 -19.12 -4.19
N SER A 211 -0.67 -19.92 -4.63
CA SER A 211 -0.78 -20.33 -6.04
C SER A 211 -1.18 -19.17 -6.94
N ALA A 212 -2.12 -18.35 -6.48
CA ALA A 212 -2.55 -17.13 -7.15
C ALA A 212 -1.42 -16.09 -7.19
N ALA A 213 -0.71 -15.91 -6.08
CA ALA A 213 0.44 -15.00 -6.01
C ALA A 213 1.54 -15.41 -7.00
N ARG A 214 1.86 -16.71 -7.06
CA ARG A 214 2.84 -17.24 -8.02
C ARG A 214 2.39 -17.06 -9.46
N TRP A 215 1.13 -17.33 -9.76
CA TRP A 215 0.58 -17.14 -11.11
C TRP A 215 0.65 -15.67 -11.55
N LEU A 216 0.31 -14.73 -10.68
CA LEU A 216 0.48 -13.29 -10.97
C LEU A 216 1.94 -12.93 -11.24
N ALA A 217 2.86 -13.49 -10.47
CA ALA A 217 4.27 -13.20 -10.58
C ALA A 217 4.90 -13.82 -11.85
N ASP A 218 4.57 -15.07 -12.18
CA ASP A 218 5.25 -15.85 -13.21
C ASP A 218 4.56 -15.72 -14.57
N GLU A 219 3.21 -15.72 -14.59
CA GLU A 219 2.44 -15.71 -15.85
C GLU A 219 2.01 -14.31 -16.28
N ARG A 220 1.95 -13.35 -15.36
CA ARG A 220 1.58 -11.95 -15.65
C ARG A 220 2.74 -10.99 -15.44
N GLY A 221 3.82 -11.46 -14.83
CA GLY A 221 5.01 -10.64 -14.60
C GLY A 221 4.75 -9.39 -13.77
N VAL A 222 3.71 -9.38 -12.92
CA VAL A 222 3.30 -8.17 -12.19
C VAL A 222 4.46 -7.60 -11.37
N VAL A 223 4.50 -6.29 -11.27
CA VAL A 223 5.49 -5.56 -10.46
C VAL A 223 4.93 -5.10 -9.11
N LEU A 224 3.60 -5.09 -8.99
CA LEU A 224 2.89 -4.66 -7.79
C LEU A 224 1.54 -5.39 -7.70
N VAL A 225 1.19 -5.83 -6.48
CA VAL A 225 -0.13 -6.38 -6.16
C VAL A 225 -0.78 -5.52 -5.10
N GLY A 226 -1.98 -5.02 -5.38
CA GLY A 226 -2.76 -4.23 -4.44
C GLY A 226 -4.07 -4.93 -4.03
N SER A 227 -4.58 -4.61 -2.84
CA SER A 227 -5.88 -5.07 -2.37
C SER A 227 -6.54 -4.06 -1.43
N ASP A 228 -7.86 -4.17 -1.32
CA ASP A 228 -8.65 -3.47 -0.32
C ASP A 228 -8.59 -4.14 1.08
N THR A 229 -7.63 -5.05 1.28
CA THR A 229 -7.42 -5.79 2.53
C THR A 229 -6.12 -5.39 3.22
N PRO A 230 -5.97 -5.65 4.53
CA PRO A 230 -4.77 -5.28 5.30
C PRO A 230 -3.59 -6.24 5.12
N THR A 231 -3.71 -7.26 4.28
CA THR A 231 -2.67 -8.29 4.10
C THR A 231 -2.50 -8.74 2.65
N VAL A 232 -3.34 -8.29 1.71
CA VAL A 232 -3.40 -8.82 0.33
C VAL A 232 -3.68 -10.33 0.29
N GLU A 233 -3.06 -11.09 1.21
CA GLU A 233 -3.17 -12.55 1.28
C GLU A 233 -4.30 -13.07 2.17
N GLN A 234 -4.64 -14.34 1.97
CA GLN A 234 -5.57 -15.06 2.83
C GLN A 234 -5.03 -15.22 4.26
N VAL A 235 -5.82 -14.80 5.25
CA VAL A 235 -5.52 -14.98 6.68
C VAL A 235 -6.75 -15.60 7.37
N PRO A 236 -6.59 -16.70 8.13
CA PRO A 236 -5.34 -17.42 8.38
C PRO A 236 -4.84 -18.14 7.13
N SER A 237 -3.51 -18.29 7.03
CA SER A 237 -2.88 -19.06 5.98
C SER A 237 -3.33 -20.53 5.97
N ALA A 238 -3.49 -21.10 4.79
CA ALA A 238 -3.70 -22.55 4.64
C ALA A 238 -2.40 -23.36 4.89
N ASP A 239 -1.25 -22.73 4.83
CA ASP A 239 0.05 -23.32 5.16
C ASP A 239 0.32 -23.17 6.66
N ALA A 240 0.17 -24.26 7.40
CA ALA A 240 0.42 -24.26 8.85
C ALA A 240 1.88 -23.95 9.25
N SER A 241 2.82 -24.02 8.33
CA SER A 241 4.24 -23.75 8.56
C SER A 241 4.63 -22.29 8.31
N ASN A 242 3.81 -21.53 7.61
CA ASN A 242 4.06 -20.14 7.27
C ASN A 242 2.79 -19.30 7.45
N PRO A 243 2.73 -18.38 8.41
CA PRO A 243 1.55 -17.53 8.63
C PRO A 243 1.31 -16.51 7.50
N HIS A 244 2.37 -16.14 6.76
CA HIS A 244 2.32 -15.13 5.69
C HIS A 244 3.09 -15.58 4.43
N PRO A 245 2.64 -16.66 3.74
CA PRO A 245 3.38 -17.24 2.61
C PRO A 245 3.37 -16.35 1.37
N VAL A 246 2.37 -15.48 1.20
CA VAL A 246 2.32 -14.56 0.05
C VAL A 246 3.27 -13.39 0.27
N HIS A 247 3.35 -12.81 1.48
CA HIS A 247 4.37 -11.81 1.81
C HIS A 247 5.78 -12.39 1.62
N ASP A 248 6.02 -13.61 2.11
CA ASP A 248 7.29 -14.28 1.89
C ASP A 248 7.61 -14.43 0.40
N LEU A 249 6.65 -14.89 -0.39
CA LEU A 249 6.85 -15.09 -1.82
C LEU A 249 7.05 -13.76 -2.57
N LEU A 250 6.10 -12.82 -2.40
CA LEU A 250 6.09 -11.61 -3.23
C LEU A 250 7.14 -10.59 -2.79
N LEU A 251 7.17 -10.22 -1.50
CA LEU A 251 8.13 -9.22 -1.01
C LEU A 251 9.54 -9.78 -0.98
N ARG A 252 9.74 -10.88 -0.21
CA ARG A 252 11.08 -11.37 0.10
C ARG A 252 11.75 -12.14 -1.04
N GLN A 253 11.01 -13.03 -1.71
CA GLN A 253 11.63 -13.86 -2.75
C GLN A 253 11.66 -13.19 -4.11
N LEU A 254 10.59 -12.49 -4.49
CA LEU A 254 10.39 -11.99 -5.86
C LEU A 254 10.52 -10.47 -6.02
N GLY A 255 10.61 -9.71 -4.93
CA GLY A 255 10.75 -8.25 -4.97
C GLY A 255 9.54 -7.54 -5.58
N ILE A 256 8.33 -8.04 -5.30
CA ILE A 256 7.06 -7.45 -5.72
C ILE A 256 6.44 -6.75 -4.51
N HIS A 257 6.22 -5.46 -4.60
CA HIS A 257 5.61 -4.67 -3.53
C HIS A 257 4.13 -4.99 -3.35
N LEU A 258 3.65 -4.89 -2.11
CA LEU A 258 2.23 -4.99 -1.75
C LEU A 258 1.66 -3.61 -1.46
N LEU A 259 0.43 -3.35 -1.93
CA LEU A 259 -0.29 -2.10 -1.72
C LEU A 259 -1.61 -2.44 -1.00
N GLU A 260 -1.74 -2.03 0.24
CA GLU A 260 -2.75 -2.52 1.17
C GLU A 260 -3.79 -1.48 1.54
N ASN A 261 -4.97 -1.94 1.94
CA ASN A 261 -6.10 -1.10 2.37
C ASN A 261 -6.51 -0.05 1.32
N LEU A 262 -6.57 -0.45 0.05
CA LEU A 262 -7.01 0.43 -1.04
C LEU A 262 -8.52 0.68 -0.99
N TRP A 263 -8.94 1.91 -1.23
CA TRP A 263 -10.34 2.24 -1.49
C TRP A 263 -10.68 1.96 -2.95
N LEU A 264 -11.24 0.78 -3.24
CA LEU A 264 -11.58 0.35 -4.60
C LEU A 264 -13.07 0.43 -4.92
N GLU A 265 -13.91 0.87 -3.98
CA GLU A 265 -15.36 0.87 -4.14
C GLU A 265 -15.82 1.79 -5.28
N ASP A 266 -15.24 2.99 -5.39
CA ASP A 266 -15.71 4.00 -6.35
C ASP A 266 -15.34 3.62 -7.79
N ILE A 267 -14.10 3.17 -8.04
CA ILE A 267 -13.66 2.76 -9.37
C ILE A 267 -14.42 1.51 -9.86
N VAL A 268 -14.72 0.58 -8.95
CA VAL A 268 -15.49 -0.63 -9.27
C VAL A 268 -16.97 -0.29 -9.52
N ALA A 269 -17.57 0.61 -8.73
CA ALA A 269 -18.93 1.10 -8.94
C ALA A 269 -19.09 1.84 -10.28
N ALA A 270 -18.06 2.57 -10.71
CA ALA A 270 -17.97 3.20 -12.01
C ALA A 270 -17.67 2.21 -13.15
N GLN A 271 -17.54 0.92 -12.86
CA GLN A 271 -17.28 -0.17 -13.80
C GLN A 271 -15.96 -0.08 -14.58
N HIS A 272 -14.98 0.69 -14.10
CA HIS A 272 -13.64 0.69 -14.68
C HIS A 272 -12.85 -0.52 -14.22
N ARG A 273 -12.23 -1.21 -15.19
CA ARG A 273 -11.45 -2.45 -14.94
C ARG A 273 -9.98 -2.32 -15.32
N THR A 274 -9.63 -1.23 -15.96
CA THR A 274 -8.25 -0.85 -16.28
C THR A 274 -8.02 0.60 -15.90
N ALA A 275 -6.83 0.93 -15.44
CA ALA A 275 -6.46 2.28 -15.09
C ALA A 275 -4.94 2.48 -15.17
N THR A 276 -4.53 3.72 -15.22
CA THR A 276 -3.15 4.12 -14.91
C THR A 276 -3.06 4.33 -13.40
N LEU A 277 -2.34 3.43 -12.73
CA LEU A 277 -2.02 3.58 -11.31
C LEU A 277 -0.85 4.56 -11.15
N ILE A 278 -1.06 5.57 -10.31
CA ILE A 278 -0.01 6.49 -9.85
C ILE A 278 0.12 6.32 -8.34
N CYS A 279 1.28 5.85 -7.88
CA CYS A 279 1.59 5.66 -6.47
C CYS A 279 2.95 6.29 -6.15
N LEU A 280 2.96 7.21 -5.20
CA LEU A 280 4.13 8.01 -4.83
C LEU A 280 4.47 7.78 -3.35
N PRO A 281 5.31 6.79 -3.04
CA PRO A 281 5.74 6.53 -1.68
C PRO A 281 6.56 7.69 -1.10
N LEU A 282 6.41 7.91 0.20
CA LEU A 282 7.25 8.87 0.92
C LEU A 282 8.69 8.31 1.04
N LYS A 283 9.66 9.15 0.81
CA LYS A 283 11.08 8.81 0.99
C LYS A 283 11.46 8.84 2.46
N VAL A 284 11.13 7.78 3.21
CA VAL A 284 11.47 7.64 4.63
C VAL A 284 12.54 6.57 4.78
N GLU A 285 13.77 6.99 5.05
CA GLU A 285 14.88 6.08 5.31
C GLU A 285 14.62 5.31 6.60
N GLY A 286 14.88 4.01 6.59
CA GLY A 286 14.67 3.11 7.73
C GLY A 286 13.22 2.64 7.93
N ALA A 287 12.27 3.06 7.08
CA ALA A 287 10.90 2.58 7.18
C ALA A 287 10.67 1.29 6.37
N THR A 288 9.84 0.40 6.90
CA THR A 288 9.47 -0.87 6.25
C THR A 288 8.22 -0.77 5.39
N ALA A 289 7.56 0.38 5.38
CA ALA A 289 6.45 0.73 4.52
C ALA A 289 6.37 2.24 4.29
N SER A 290 5.52 2.66 3.38
CA SER A 290 5.15 4.06 3.22
C SER A 290 3.64 4.21 3.18
N MET A 291 3.09 5.10 4.02
CA MET A 291 1.75 5.62 3.77
C MET A 291 1.72 6.27 2.39
N VAL A 292 0.66 5.98 1.63
CA VAL A 292 0.48 6.52 0.28
C VAL A 292 -0.95 6.98 0.07
N ARG A 293 -1.15 7.89 -0.88
CA ARG A 293 -2.44 8.24 -1.45
C ARG A 293 -2.38 7.94 -2.95
N PRO A 294 -2.54 6.67 -3.34
CA PRO A 294 -2.50 6.32 -4.75
C PRO A 294 -3.76 6.78 -5.46
N ILE A 295 -3.63 7.06 -6.76
CA ILE A 295 -4.77 7.39 -7.62
C ILE A 295 -4.79 6.46 -8.82
N ALA A 296 -6.00 6.20 -9.32
CA ALA A 296 -6.22 5.56 -10.60
C ALA A 296 -6.79 6.58 -11.59
N VAL A 297 -6.21 6.67 -12.77
CA VAL A 297 -6.66 7.56 -13.85
C VAL A 297 -7.15 6.72 -15.02
N VAL A 298 -8.35 7.04 -15.56
CA VAL A 298 -8.97 6.30 -16.66
C VAL A 298 -9.31 7.18 -17.85
#